data_a1572dd7d7eacdf4d662447149d2473a
#
_entry.id   a1572dd7d7eacdf4d662447149d2473a
#
_cell.length_a   1.000
_cell.length_b   1.000
_cell.length_c   1.000
_cell.angle_alpha   90.00
_cell.angle_beta   90.00
_cell.angle_gamma   90.00
#
_symmetry.space_group_name_H-M   'P 1'
#
loop_
_entity.id
_entity.type
_entity.pdbx_description
1 polymer ?
#
loop_
_entity_poly.entity_id
_entity_poly.type
_entity_poly.pdbx_seq_one_letter_code
_entity_poly.pdbx_strand_id
1 'polypeptide(L)'
;MNILLIEPYHTGSHKQWAEGYISHSSHNIKILHMKGQFWKWRMHGGAITLAREFNKMKWKPDLIFATDMLDLTTFLSLTREKSSGIPTAIYFHENQLSYPWSPDDRDIQNKRDSHYGFINYCSALVADKVFFNSEFHMKSFLEDLHPFLKQFPDYQELGTIDVIKEKSEVLYVGIDLNRFNKHILTKDSRPKILWNHRWEYDKNPKSYFRILKKVKDEGFDFSLVILGE
;
A
#
# COMPACT_ATOMS: atom_id res chain seq x y z
N MET A 1 -21.04 -6.89 11.05
CA MET A 1 -20.03 -7.94 10.83
C MET A 1 -18.85 -7.72 11.77
N ASN A 2 -18.16 -8.78 12.11
CA ASN A 2 -16.86 -8.77 12.76
C ASN A 2 -15.77 -8.81 11.69
N ILE A 3 -14.94 -7.77 11.58
CA ILE A 3 -13.87 -7.70 10.57
C ILE A 3 -12.53 -7.75 11.26
N LEU A 4 -11.66 -8.66 10.83
CA LEU A 4 -10.26 -8.65 11.20
C LEU A 4 -9.46 -7.90 10.14
N LEU A 5 -9.00 -6.70 10.47
CA LEU A 5 -8.08 -5.95 9.63
C LEU A 5 -6.64 -6.32 9.98
N ILE A 6 -5.88 -6.76 8.99
CA ILE A 6 -4.49 -7.20 9.18
C ILE A 6 -3.55 -6.21 8.51
N GLU A 7 -2.72 -5.51 9.31
CA GLU A 7 -1.80 -4.47 8.86
C GLU A 7 -0.39 -4.73 9.38
N PRO A 8 0.48 -5.37 8.59
CA PRO A 8 1.87 -5.64 9.03
C PRO A 8 2.74 -4.39 9.18
N TYR A 9 2.36 -3.28 8.54
CA TYR A 9 3.16 -2.04 8.50
C TYR A 9 2.39 -0.84 9.07
N HIS A 10 1.93 -0.96 10.32
CA HIS A 10 1.05 0.01 10.96
C HIS A 10 1.80 1.28 11.40
N THR A 11 1.98 2.21 10.46
CA THR A 11 2.57 3.54 10.66
C THR A 11 2.11 4.51 9.56
N GLY A 12 2.31 5.81 9.74
CA GLY A 12 2.03 6.84 8.74
C GLY A 12 0.65 6.73 8.12
N SER A 13 0.58 6.70 6.79
CA SER A 13 -0.67 6.60 6.01
C SER A 13 -1.42 5.29 6.23
N HIS A 14 -0.72 4.16 6.36
CA HIS A 14 -1.33 2.86 6.66
C HIS A 14 -2.10 2.88 7.98
N LYS A 15 -1.47 3.43 9.03
CA LYS A 15 -2.11 3.60 10.34
C LYS A 15 -3.33 4.51 10.25
N GLN A 16 -3.18 5.68 9.62
CA GLN A 16 -4.28 6.64 9.47
C GLN A 16 -5.46 6.05 8.72
N TRP A 17 -5.20 5.29 7.65
CA TRP A 17 -6.23 4.61 6.89
C TRP A 17 -6.95 3.56 7.74
N ALA A 18 -6.21 2.69 8.42
CA ALA A 18 -6.77 1.62 9.25
C ALA A 18 -7.63 2.16 10.41
N GLU A 19 -7.12 3.17 11.13
CA GLU A 19 -7.84 3.82 12.23
C GLU A 19 -9.03 4.64 11.73
N GLY A 20 -8.88 5.32 10.57
CA GLY A 20 -9.96 6.02 9.90
C GLY A 20 -11.08 5.08 9.47
N TYR A 21 -10.74 3.92 8.89
CA TYR A 21 -11.71 2.92 8.50
C TYR A 21 -12.51 2.41 9.71
N ILE A 22 -11.86 2.15 10.83
CA ILE A 22 -12.55 1.78 12.08
C ILE A 22 -13.49 2.87 12.55
N SER A 23 -13.03 4.11 12.60
CA SER A 23 -13.79 5.22 13.19
C SER A 23 -15.06 5.58 12.39
N HIS A 24 -15.07 5.28 11.08
CA HIS A 24 -16.19 5.59 10.19
C HIS A 24 -17.03 4.35 9.81
N SER A 25 -16.63 3.17 10.23
CA SER A 25 -17.34 1.94 9.94
C SER A 25 -18.40 1.62 10.99
N SER A 26 -19.56 1.12 10.56
CA SER A 26 -20.57 0.54 11.44
C SER A 26 -20.26 -0.89 11.89
N HIS A 27 -19.15 -1.45 11.43
CA HIS A 27 -18.76 -2.83 11.73
C HIS A 27 -17.88 -2.92 13.00
N ASN A 28 -17.85 -4.09 13.63
CA ASN A 28 -16.94 -4.38 14.74
C ASN A 28 -15.58 -4.82 14.17
N ILE A 29 -14.63 -3.87 14.09
CA ILE A 29 -13.32 -4.09 13.47
C ILE A 29 -12.24 -4.24 14.56
N LYS A 30 -11.43 -5.28 14.43
CA LYS A 30 -10.19 -5.43 15.21
C LYS A 30 -9.00 -5.37 14.30
N ILE A 31 -7.99 -4.58 14.67
CA ILE A 31 -6.71 -4.54 13.96
C ILE A 31 -5.75 -5.55 14.57
N LEU A 32 -5.21 -6.41 13.73
CA LEU A 32 -4.05 -7.23 14.02
C LEU A 32 -2.85 -6.64 13.28
N HIS A 33 -1.89 -6.07 14.02
CA HIS A 33 -0.86 -5.24 13.40
C HIS A 33 0.53 -5.45 13.99
N MET A 34 1.53 -4.98 13.24
CA MET A 34 2.92 -4.84 13.68
C MET A 34 3.37 -3.39 13.52
N LYS A 35 4.41 -2.98 14.25
CA LYS A 35 5.02 -1.65 14.06
C LYS A 35 5.53 -1.49 12.64
N GLY A 36 5.33 -0.31 12.04
CA GLY A 36 5.79 0.03 10.69
C GLY A 36 7.29 0.26 10.63
N GLN A 37 8.05 -0.81 10.60
CA GLN A 37 9.52 -0.83 10.49
C GLN A 37 9.93 -2.02 9.64
N PHE A 38 11.06 -1.91 8.92
CA PHE A 38 11.63 -3.02 8.14
C PHE A 38 10.62 -3.63 7.17
N TRP A 39 10.05 -2.84 6.27
CA TRP A 39 8.95 -3.22 5.39
C TRP A 39 9.21 -4.54 4.63
N LYS A 40 10.43 -4.77 4.14
CA LYS A 40 10.81 -6.03 3.48
C LYS A 40 10.60 -7.25 4.39
N TRP A 41 10.96 -7.10 5.66
CA TRP A 41 10.74 -8.15 6.65
C TRP A 41 9.26 -8.31 7.01
N ARG A 42 8.46 -7.23 6.98
CA ARG A 42 7.00 -7.33 7.18
C ARG A 42 6.36 -8.15 6.09
N MET A 43 6.74 -7.96 4.83
CA MET A 43 6.22 -8.75 3.72
C MET A 43 6.58 -10.23 3.81
N HIS A 44 7.74 -10.58 4.37
CA HIS A 44 8.13 -11.97 4.57
C HIS A 44 7.63 -12.56 5.89
N GLY A 45 8.16 -12.05 6.98
CA GLY A 45 7.97 -12.63 8.31
C GLY A 45 6.69 -12.18 9.03
N GLY A 46 6.05 -11.11 8.54
CA GLY A 46 4.85 -10.54 9.16
C GLY A 46 3.72 -11.55 9.25
N ALA A 47 3.48 -12.31 8.19
CA ALA A 47 2.45 -13.33 8.14
C ALA A 47 2.61 -14.40 9.23
N ILE A 48 3.84 -14.85 9.50
CA ILE A 48 4.13 -15.85 10.52
C ILE A 48 3.78 -15.32 11.93
N THR A 49 4.23 -14.09 12.21
CA THR A 49 3.98 -13.46 13.51
C THR A 49 2.48 -13.22 13.75
N LEU A 50 1.80 -12.67 12.74
CA LEU A 50 0.38 -12.33 12.83
C LEU A 50 -0.50 -13.59 12.84
N ALA A 51 -0.13 -14.65 12.11
CA ALA A 51 -0.82 -15.93 12.17
C ALA A 51 -0.77 -16.54 13.59
N ARG A 52 0.40 -16.48 14.24
CA ARG A 52 0.54 -16.94 15.63
C ARG A 52 -0.37 -16.17 16.58
N GLU A 53 -0.45 -14.86 16.44
CA GLU A 53 -1.32 -14.03 17.28
C GLU A 53 -2.82 -14.27 16.96
N PHE A 54 -3.18 -14.39 15.68
CA PHE A 54 -4.54 -14.74 15.28
C PHE A 54 -4.99 -16.08 15.86
N ASN A 55 -4.12 -17.10 15.85
CA ASN A 55 -4.44 -18.43 16.38
C ASN A 55 -4.73 -18.41 17.89
N LYS A 56 -4.17 -17.45 18.65
CA LYS A 56 -4.46 -17.25 20.09
C LYS A 56 -5.78 -16.52 20.35
N MET A 57 -6.31 -15.79 19.37
CA MET A 57 -7.54 -15.01 19.55
C MET A 57 -8.73 -15.96 19.77
N LYS A 58 -9.57 -15.68 20.77
CA LYS A 58 -10.84 -16.38 20.96
C LYS A 58 -11.98 -15.81 20.10
N TRP A 59 -11.80 -14.61 19.61
CA TRP A 59 -12.76 -13.91 18.75
C TRP A 59 -12.70 -14.43 17.31
N LYS A 60 -13.86 -14.63 16.70
CA LYS A 60 -13.98 -15.12 15.32
C LYS A 60 -14.43 -13.98 14.40
N PRO A 61 -13.70 -13.64 13.34
CA PRO A 61 -14.14 -12.70 12.33
C PRO A 61 -15.11 -13.34 11.34
N ASP A 62 -15.96 -12.50 10.75
CA ASP A 62 -16.81 -12.83 9.60
C ASP A 62 -16.11 -12.53 8.27
N LEU A 63 -15.05 -11.68 8.32
CA LEU A 63 -14.22 -11.27 7.19
C LEU A 63 -12.79 -11.04 7.66
N ILE A 64 -11.82 -11.55 6.91
CA ILE A 64 -10.41 -11.20 7.00
C ILE A 64 -10.11 -10.17 5.92
N PHE A 65 -9.67 -8.97 6.33
CA PHE A 65 -9.31 -7.87 5.45
C PHE A 65 -7.83 -7.54 5.63
N ALA A 66 -7.00 -7.96 4.68
CA ALA A 66 -5.54 -7.76 4.71
C ALA A 66 -5.11 -6.54 3.91
N THR A 67 -3.91 -6.03 4.18
CA THR A 67 -3.25 -5.03 3.33
C THR A 67 -2.12 -5.68 2.52
N ASP A 68 -1.64 -5.00 1.50
CA ASP A 68 -0.62 -5.43 0.54
C ASP A 68 0.74 -5.81 1.17
N MET A 69 0.98 -5.34 2.39
CA MET A 69 2.20 -5.67 3.15
C MET A 69 2.16 -7.06 3.80
N LEU A 70 1.06 -7.81 3.65
CA LEU A 70 0.91 -9.16 4.16
C LEU A 70 1.12 -10.20 3.05
N ASP A 71 1.94 -11.21 3.30
CA ASP A 71 1.84 -12.48 2.57
C ASP A 71 0.57 -13.22 3.04
N LEU A 72 -0.55 -12.95 2.32
CA LEU A 72 -1.85 -13.52 2.67
C LEU A 72 -1.86 -15.04 2.49
N THR A 73 -1.11 -15.57 1.51
CA THR A 73 -1.03 -17.01 1.26
C THR A 73 -0.41 -17.74 2.45
N THR A 74 0.71 -17.25 2.95
CA THR A 74 1.38 -17.79 4.14
C THR A 74 0.50 -17.63 5.37
N PHE A 75 -0.16 -16.47 5.55
CA PHE A 75 -1.06 -16.26 6.68
C PHE A 75 -2.21 -17.28 6.68
N LEU A 76 -2.91 -17.45 5.57
CA LEU A 76 -4.04 -18.40 5.46
C LEU A 76 -3.59 -19.84 5.64
N SER A 77 -2.43 -20.23 5.11
CA SER A 77 -1.86 -21.55 5.29
C SER A 77 -1.60 -21.87 6.78
N LEU A 78 -1.01 -20.93 7.52
CA LEU A 78 -0.68 -21.09 8.94
C LEU A 78 -1.89 -20.97 9.88
N THR A 79 -3.01 -20.45 9.38
CA THR A 79 -4.24 -20.26 10.15
C THR A 79 -5.42 -21.11 9.65
N ARG A 80 -5.18 -22.02 8.71
CA ARG A 80 -6.19 -22.78 7.97
C ARG A 80 -7.31 -23.38 8.83
N GLU A 81 -6.98 -23.91 10.02
CA GLU A 81 -7.98 -24.50 10.92
C GLU A 81 -9.00 -23.48 11.42
N LYS A 82 -8.59 -22.20 11.50
CA LYS A 82 -9.38 -21.13 12.06
C LYS A 82 -9.93 -20.18 10.99
N SER A 83 -9.21 -20.01 9.89
CA SER A 83 -9.57 -19.12 8.79
C SER A 83 -10.42 -19.80 7.71
N SER A 84 -10.48 -21.14 7.71
CA SER A 84 -11.28 -21.88 6.70
C SER A 84 -12.73 -21.42 6.67
N GLY A 85 -13.22 -21.12 5.46
CA GLY A 85 -14.59 -20.65 5.22
C GLY A 85 -14.85 -19.19 5.63
N ILE A 86 -13.84 -18.44 6.07
CA ILE A 86 -13.96 -17.00 6.30
C ILE A 86 -13.58 -16.28 5.00
N PRO A 87 -14.47 -15.46 4.41
CA PRO A 87 -14.15 -14.64 3.25
C PRO A 87 -12.92 -13.76 3.49
N THR A 88 -12.16 -13.55 2.43
CA THR A 88 -10.92 -12.76 2.47
C THR A 88 -10.97 -11.62 1.48
N ALA A 89 -10.46 -10.46 1.90
CA ALA A 89 -10.23 -9.32 1.02
C ALA A 89 -8.82 -8.78 1.24
N ILE A 90 -8.24 -8.20 0.20
CA ILE A 90 -6.94 -7.51 0.28
C ILE A 90 -7.09 -6.09 -0.28
N TYR A 91 -6.48 -5.12 0.43
CA TYR A 91 -6.41 -3.73 0.02
C TYR A 91 -4.98 -3.35 -0.31
N PHE A 92 -4.78 -2.86 -1.53
CA PHE A 92 -3.49 -2.40 -2.01
C PHE A 92 -3.34 -0.88 -1.79
N HIS A 93 -2.49 -0.49 -0.86
CA HIS A 93 -1.99 0.88 -0.71
C HIS A 93 -0.96 1.20 -1.80
N GLU A 94 -0.08 0.23 -2.05
CA GLU A 94 0.93 0.21 -3.09
C GLU A 94 1.13 -1.24 -3.58
N ASN A 95 1.95 -1.45 -4.59
CA ASN A 95 2.35 -2.81 -5.01
C ASN A 95 3.83 -2.82 -5.40
N GLN A 96 4.45 -3.96 -5.25
CA GLN A 96 5.88 -4.11 -5.49
C GLN A 96 6.23 -4.51 -6.94
N LEU A 97 5.26 -4.53 -7.85
CA LEU A 97 5.48 -4.70 -9.29
C LEU A 97 5.84 -3.36 -9.94
N SER A 98 5.04 -2.32 -9.66
CA SER A 98 5.17 -0.99 -10.28
C SER A 98 5.83 0.05 -9.39
N TYR A 99 6.06 -0.23 -8.09
CA TYR A 99 6.71 0.72 -7.20
C TYR A 99 8.17 0.93 -7.63
N PRO A 100 8.61 2.19 -7.84
CA PRO A 100 9.97 2.46 -8.29
C PRO A 100 10.99 2.09 -7.21
N TRP A 101 11.98 1.30 -7.59
CA TRP A 101 13.07 0.91 -6.70
C TRP A 101 14.04 2.06 -6.44
N SER A 102 14.54 2.16 -5.21
CA SER A 102 15.65 3.08 -4.94
C SER A 102 16.91 2.63 -5.70
N PRO A 103 17.61 3.55 -6.39
CA PRO A 103 18.87 3.22 -7.05
C PRO A 103 19.94 2.63 -6.10
N ASP A 104 19.86 2.97 -4.82
CA ASP A 104 20.78 2.52 -3.77
C ASP A 104 20.30 1.25 -3.07
N ASP A 105 19.20 0.63 -3.54
CA ASP A 105 18.67 -0.57 -2.92
C ASP A 105 19.59 -1.78 -3.18
N ARG A 106 19.93 -2.47 -2.09
CA ARG A 106 20.82 -3.65 -2.15
C ARG A 106 20.26 -4.80 -2.98
N ASP A 107 18.94 -4.92 -3.07
CA ASP A 107 18.32 -6.00 -3.82
C ASP A 107 18.51 -5.79 -5.32
N ILE A 108 18.46 -4.55 -5.81
CA ILE A 108 18.81 -4.21 -7.20
C ILE A 108 20.30 -4.48 -7.46
N GLN A 109 21.16 -3.99 -6.56
CA GLN A 109 22.62 -4.16 -6.70
C GLN A 109 23.02 -5.64 -6.72
N ASN A 110 22.33 -6.49 -5.96
CA ASN A 110 22.57 -7.92 -5.89
C ASN A 110 21.77 -8.71 -6.95
N LYS A 111 21.07 -8.04 -7.89
CA LYS A 111 20.23 -8.67 -8.91
C LYS A 111 19.22 -9.66 -8.31
N ARG A 112 18.70 -9.34 -7.11
CA ARG A 112 17.65 -10.14 -6.50
C ARG A 112 16.36 -9.97 -7.29
N ASP A 113 15.61 -11.04 -7.37
CA ASP A 113 14.37 -11.08 -8.09
C ASP A 113 13.25 -10.27 -7.41
N SER A 114 12.16 -10.11 -8.14
CA SER A 114 11.01 -9.32 -7.72
C SER A 114 10.06 -10.11 -6.82
N HIS A 115 10.58 -10.89 -5.86
CA HIS A 115 9.75 -11.79 -5.05
C HIS A 115 8.70 -11.07 -4.17
N TYR A 116 8.91 -9.80 -3.85
CA TYR A 116 7.87 -8.98 -3.18
C TYR A 116 6.66 -8.77 -4.12
N GLY A 117 6.92 -8.56 -5.42
CA GLY A 117 5.87 -8.55 -6.43
C GLY A 117 5.15 -9.89 -6.52
N PHE A 118 5.88 -11.01 -6.37
CA PHE A 118 5.29 -12.35 -6.33
C PHE A 118 4.40 -12.56 -5.11
N ILE A 119 4.79 -12.05 -3.95
CA ILE A 119 3.93 -12.05 -2.73
C ILE A 119 2.64 -11.28 -3.00
N ASN A 120 2.71 -10.10 -3.61
CA ASN A 120 1.52 -9.32 -3.98
C ASN A 120 0.63 -10.07 -4.97
N TYR A 121 1.21 -10.68 -6.00
CA TYR A 121 0.49 -11.50 -6.97
C TYR A 121 -0.24 -12.68 -6.32
N CYS A 122 0.46 -13.49 -5.53
CA CYS A 122 -0.13 -14.64 -4.85
C CYS A 122 -1.21 -14.21 -3.84
N SER A 123 -1.00 -13.11 -3.12
CA SER A 123 -1.96 -12.57 -2.18
C SER A 123 -3.23 -12.05 -2.88
N ALA A 124 -3.08 -11.39 -4.04
CA ALA A 124 -4.20 -11.01 -4.87
C ALA A 124 -4.94 -12.23 -5.44
N LEU A 125 -4.20 -13.28 -5.85
CA LEU A 125 -4.80 -14.47 -6.42
C LEU A 125 -5.61 -15.29 -5.40
N VAL A 126 -5.16 -15.38 -4.15
CA VAL A 126 -5.83 -16.17 -3.10
C VAL A 126 -7.03 -15.45 -2.47
N ALA A 127 -7.03 -14.11 -2.42
CA ALA A 127 -8.13 -13.34 -1.85
C ALA A 127 -9.43 -13.50 -2.65
N ASP A 128 -10.58 -13.46 -1.98
CA ASP A 128 -11.90 -13.49 -2.64
C ASP A 128 -12.26 -12.14 -3.30
N LYS A 129 -11.73 -11.02 -2.75
CA LYS A 129 -11.86 -9.66 -3.29
C LYS A 129 -10.53 -8.91 -3.19
N VAL A 130 -10.26 -8.10 -4.21
CA VAL A 130 -9.06 -7.28 -4.30
C VAL A 130 -9.46 -5.82 -4.47
N PHE A 131 -8.96 -4.95 -3.60
CA PHE A 131 -9.24 -3.53 -3.64
C PHE A 131 -7.97 -2.73 -3.91
N PHE A 132 -8.09 -1.75 -4.80
CA PHE A 132 -7.01 -0.80 -5.11
C PHE A 132 -7.43 0.62 -4.74
N ASN A 133 -6.48 1.44 -4.29
CA ASN A 133 -6.75 2.82 -3.90
C ASN A 133 -7.10 3.75 -5.07
N SER A 134 -6.90 3.35 -6.31
CA SER A 134 -7.21 4.13 -7.51
C SER A 134 -7.29 3.27 -8.77
N GLU A 135 -7.96 3.78 -9.80
CA GLU A 135 -8.00 3.14 -11.13
C GLU A 135 -6.60 3.01 -11.74
N PHE A 136 -5.77 4.04 -11.57
CA PHE A 136 -4.38 4.00 -12.03
C PHE A 136 -3.62 2.84 -11.40
N HIS A 137 -3.74 2.66 -10.07
CA HIS A 137 -3.06 1.60 -9.36
C HIS A 137 -3.54 0.20 -9.79
N MET A 138 -4.86 0.01 -9.89
CA MET A 138 -5.42 -1.25 -10.39
C MET A 138 -4.93 -1.58 -11.80
N LYS A 139 -4.97 -0.59 -12.69
CA LYS A 139 -4.52 -0.77 -14.08
C LYS A 139 -3.03 -1.09 -14.16
N SER A 140 -2.18 -0.33 -13.47
CA SER A 140 -0.73 -0.57 -13.49
C SER A 140 -0.38 -1.95 -12.93
N PHE A 141 -1.01 -2.38 -11.84
CA PHE A 141 -0.78 -3.71 -11.27
C PHE A 141 -1.11 -4.83 -12.28
N LEU A 142 -2.29 -4.75 -12.91
CA LEU A 142 -2.72 -5.76 -13.88
C LEU A 142 -1.87 -5.78 -15.15
N GLU A 143 -1.44 -4.60 -15.63
CA GLU A 143 -0.56 -4.47 -16.79
C GLU A 143 0.84 -5.02 -16.50
N ASP A 144 1.40 -4.75 -15.32
CA ASP A 144 2.74 -5.19 -14.93
C ASP A 144 2.81 -6.68 -14.60
N LEU A 145 1.69 -7.32 -14.24
CA LEU A 145 1.64 -8.78 -14.03
C LEU A 145 2.03 -9.57 -15.29
N HIS A 146 1.63 -9.11 -16.47
CA HIS A 146 1.90 -9.85 -17.69
C HIS A 146 3.41 -9.97 -18.00
N PRO A 147 4.21 -8.88 -18.09
CA PRO A 147 5.66 -9.00 -18.28
C PRO A 147 6.34 -9.67 -17.08
N PHE A 148 5.81 -9.51 -15.87
CA PHE A 148 6.34 -10.14 -14.68
C PHE A 148 6.22 -11.68 -14.76
N LEU A 149 5.04 -12.21 -15.06
CA LEU A 149 4.83 -13.64 -15.15
C LEU A 149 5.57 -14.28 -16.36
N LYS A 150 5.75 -13.53 -17.44
CA LYS A 150 6.55 -13.97 -18.59
C LYS A 150 8.04 -14.16 -18.34
N GLN A 151 8.57 -13.69 -17.21
CA GLN A 151 9.96 -13.92 -16.82
C GLN A 151 10.22 -15.37 -16.37
N PHE A 152 9.17 -16.11 -15.99
CA PHE A 152 9.30 -17.50 -15.57
C PHE A 152 9.44 -18.43 -16.78
N PRO A 153 10.23 -19.52 -16.66
CA PRO A 153 10.64 -20.32 -17.80
C PRO A 153 9.48 -21.13 -18.42
N ASP A 154 8.49 -21.52 -17.60
CA ASP A 154 7.33 -22.32 -18.02
C ASP A 154 6.13 -22.07 -17.10
N TYR A 155 4.97 -22.63 -17.40
CA TYR A 155 3.75 -22.54 -16.59
C TYR A 155 3.50 -21.13 -16.05
N GLN A 156 3.55 -20.15 -16.95
CA GLN A 156 3.54 -18.72 -16.63
C GLN A 156 2.20 -18.23 -16.06
N GLU A 157 1.17 -19.08 -16.08
CA GLU A 157 -0.14 -18.85 -15.44
C GLU A 157 -0.81 -17.53 -15.83
N LEU A 158 -0.61 -17.07 -17.07
CA LEU A 158 -1.11 -15.77 -17.56
C LEU A 158 -2.63 -15.62 -17.43
N GLY A 159 -3.39 -16.71 -17.49
CA GLY A 159 -4.84 -16.71 -17.31
C GLY A 159 -5.28 -16.27 -15.90
N THR A 160 -4.39 -16.33 -14.91
CA THR A 160 -4.71 -15.87 -13.53
C THR A 160 -4.85 -14.37 -13.44
N ILE A 161 -4.33 -13.60 -14.40
CA ILE A 161 -4.51 -12.15 -14.48
C ILE A 161 -6.00 -11.81 -14.62
N ASP A 162 -6.72 -12.52 -15.48
CA ASP A 162 -8.16 -12.31 -15.65
C ASP A 162 -8.93 -12.70 -14.37
N VAL A 163 -8.53 -13.77 -13.69
CA VAL A 163 -9.10 -14.17 -12.39
C VAL A 163 -8.95 -13.06 -11.36
N ILE A 164 -7.77 -12.44 -11.27
CA ILE A 164 -7.54 -11.31 -10.36
C ILE A 164 -8.39 -10.11 -10.78
N LYS A 165 -8.42 -9.78 -12.07
CA LYS A 165 -9.17 -8.65 -12.62
C LYS A 165 -10.66 -8.73 -12.30
N GLU A 166 -11.29 -9.90 -12.47
CA GLU A 166 -12.73 -10.10 -12.24
C GLU A 166 -13.17 -9.83 -10.80
N LYS A 167 -12.27 -10.00 -9.83
CA LYS A 167 -12.54 -9.75 -8.40
C LYS A 167 -11.92 -8.47 -7.87
N SER A 168 -11.33 -7.65 -8.77
CA SER A 168 -10.69 -6.37 -8.43
C SER A 168 -11.67 -5.21 -8.54
N GLU A 169 -11.63 -4.32 -7.56
CA GLU A 169 -12.45 -3.12 -7.49
C GLU A 169 -11.61 -1.93 -6.99
N VAL A 170 -12.02 -0.72 -7.36
CA VAL A 170 -11.40 0.51 -6.83
C VAL A 170 -12.15 0.93 -5.58
N LEU A 171 -11.39 1.08 -4.49
CA LEU A 171 -11.87 1.61 -3.22
C LEU A 171 -10.95 2.79 -2.83
N TYR A 172 -11.38 3.99 -3.15
CA TYR A 172 -10.59 5.20 -2.91
C TYR A 172 -10.27 5.40 -1.42
N VAL A 173 -9.11 5.98 -1.15
CA VAL A 173 -8.70 6.35 0.22
C VAL A 173 -9.64 7.42 0.74
N GLY A 174 -10.31 7.14 1.86
CA GLY A 174 -11.12 8.12 2.58
C GLY A 174 -10.24 9.14 3.30
N ILE A 175 -10.61 10.42 3.18
CA ILE A 175 -9.94 11.53 3.87
C ILE A 175 -11.00 12.38 4.56
N ASP A 176 -10.78 12.68 5.85
CA ASP A 176 -11.62 13.63 6.58
C ASP A 176 -11.27 15.07 6.15
N LEU A 177 -11.99 15.56 5.13
CA LEU A 177 -11.81 16.92 4.62
C LEU A 177 -12.34 18.00 5.59
N ASN A 178 -13.24 17.68 6.52
CA ASN A 178 -13.83 18.65 7.44
C ASN A 178 -12.78 19.28 8.37
N ARG A 179 -11.72 18.55 8.68
CA ARG A 179 -10.60 19.07 9.47
C ARG A 179 -9.91 20.28 8.86
N PHE A 180 -10.03 20.47 7.53
CA PHE A 180 -9.41 21.59 6.80
C PHE A 180 -10.32 22.82 6.69
N ASN A 181 -11.62 22.69 6.96
CA ASN A 181 -12.59 23.79 6.82
C ASN A 181 -12.36 24.98 7.81
N LYS A 182 -11.53 24.78 8.84
CA LYS A 182 -11.23 25.80 9.86
C LYS A 182 -10.15 26.81 9.43
N HIS A 183 -9.51 26.57 8.30
CA HIS A 183 -8.38 27.38 7.84
C HIS A 183 -8.73 28.17 6.57
N ILE A 184 -9.48 29.25 6.74
CA ILE A 184 -9.67 30.24 5.64
C ILE A 184 -8.40 31.09 5.62
N LEU A 185 -7.54 30.84 4.65
CA LEU A 185 -6.36 31.67 4.42
C LEU A 185 -6.74 32.88 3.57
N THR A 186 -6.34 34.07 4.02
CA THR A 186 -6.32 35.26 3.15
C THR A 186 -5.32 34.99 2.01
N LYS A 187 -5.75 35.28 0.77
CA LYS A 187 -4.86 35.18 -0.38
C LYS A 187 -3.71 36.17 -0.21
N ASP A 188 -2.51 35.67 -0.14
CA ASP A 188 -1.29 36.46 -0.25
C ASP A 188 -1.12 36.86 -1.72
N SER A 189 -0.69 38.09 -2.00
CA SER A 189 -0.41 38.56 -3.35
C SER A 189 0.78 37.84 -3.96
N ARG A 190 1.68 37.34 -3.13
CA ARG A 190 2.87 36.59 -3.53
C ARG A 190 2.59 35.10 -3.55
N PRO A 191 2.80 34.41 -4.70
CA PRO A 191 2.59 32.96 -4.76
C PRO A 191 3.43 32.21 -3.73
N LYS A 192 2.80 31.27 -3.01
CA LYS A 192 3.50 30.35 -2.09
C LYS A 192 3.57 28.98 -2.73
N ILE A 193 4.78 28.50 -2.95
CA ILE A 193 5.07 27.17 -3.47
C ILE A 193 5.39 26.26 -2.27
N LEU A 194 4.70 25.15 -2.17
CA LEU A 194 4.85 24.20 -1.06
C LEU A 194 5.57 22.95 -1.54
N TRP A 195 6.67 22.60 -0.87
CA TRP A 195 7.25 21.27 -0.89
C TRP A 195 6.77 20.51 0.37
N ASN A 196 5.90 19.53 0.18
CA ASN A 196 5.36 18.72 1.30
C ASN A 196 5.61 17.23 1.04
N HIS A 197 6.88 16.86 0.90
CA HIS A 197 7.32 15.49 0.65
C HIS A 197 8.54 15.15 1.48
N ARG A 198 8.72 13.85 1.75
CA ARG A 198 10.00 13.31 2.24
C ARG A 198 11.11 13.56 1.20
N TRP A 199 12.36 13.59 1.65
CA TRP A 199 13.53 13.77 0.78
C TRP A 199 13.94 12.48 0.07
N GLU A 200 12.96 11.77 -0.47
CA GLU A 200 13.14 10.49 -1.14
C GLU A 200 13.40 10.69 -2.65
N TYR A 201 14.10 9.72 -3.24
CA TYR A 201 14.47 9.75 -4.67
C TYR A 201 13.24 9.83 -5.60
N ASP A 202 12.14 9.16 -5.25
CA ASP A 202 10.89 9.11 -6.03
C ASP A 202 10.15 10.46 -6.08
N LYS A 203 10.44 11.37 -5.14
CA LYS A 203 9.92 12.74 -5.13
C LYS A 203 10.76 13.69 -5.98
N ASN A 204 11.94 13.24 -6.42
CA ASN A 204 12.85 13.97 -7.31
C ASN A 204 13.17 15.42 -6.86
N PRO A 205 13.59 15.64 -5.60
CA PRO A 205 13.83 16.97 -5.05
C PRO A 205 14.84 17.79 -5.87
N LYS A 206 15.88 17.13 -6.38
CA LYS A 206 16.92 17.81 -7.18
C LYS A 206 16.36 18.50 -8.41
N SER A 207 15.47 17.83 -9.17
CA SER A 207 14.84 18.41 -10.35
C SER A 207 13.85 19.51 -9.99
N TYR A 208 13.07 19.32 -8.92
CA TYR A 208 12.13 20.30 -8.42
C TYR A 208 12.83 21.63 -8.08
N PHE A 209 13.85 21.60 -7.24
CA PHE A 209 14.58 22.82 -6.85
C PHE A 209 15.36 23.44 -7.98
N ARG A 210 15.88 22.65 -8.93
CA ARG A 210 16.50 23.17 -10.14
C ARG A 210 15.53 23.97 -11.01
N ILE A 211 14.27 23.51 -11.14
CA ILE A 211 13.22 24.22 -11.86
C ILE A 211 12.87 25.51 -11.12
N LEU A 212 12.67 25.49 -9.80
CA LEU A 212 12.38 26.69 -9.02
C LEU A 212 13.49 27.73 -9.12
N LYS A 213 14.76 27.32 -9.16
CA LYS A 213 15.87 28.22 -9.39
C LYS A 213 15.75 28.92 -10.75
N LYS A 214 15.45 28.18 -11.83
CA LYS A 214 15.26 28.78 -13.16
C LYS A 214 14.13 29.79 -13.18
N VAL A 215 12.97 29.44 -12.58
CA VAL A 215 11.83 30.35 -12.45
C VAL A 215 12.21 31.66 -11.73
N LYS A 216 13.00 31.55 -10.65
CA LYS A 216 13.53 32.69 -9.92
C LYS A 216 14.48 33.52 -10.76
N ASP A 217 15.38 32.90 -11.52
CA ASP A 217 16.37 33.53 -12.37
C ASP A 217 15.68 34.29 -13.57
N GLU A 218 14.49 33.82 -13.99
CA GLU A 218 13.62 34.46 -14.97
C GLU A 218 12.83 35.68 -14.42
N GLY A 219 13.02 36.01 -13.13
CA GLY A 219 12.45 37.20 -12.48
C GLY A 219 11.08 36.98 -11.82
N PHE A 220 10.56 35.74 -11.78
CA PHE A 220 9.31 35.48 -11.08
C PHE A 220 9.52 35.55 -9.57
N ASP A 221 8.64 36.24 -8.86
CA ASP A 221 8.68 36.32 -7.39
C ASP A 221 7.70 35.34 -6.74
N PHE A 222 8.22 34.56 -5.82
CA PHE A 222 7.45 33.59 -5.02
C PHE A 222 8.10 33.36 -3.65
N SER A 223 7.33 32.87 -2.72
CA SER A 223 7.85 32.30 -1.46
C SER A 223 7.82 30.77 -1.51
N LEU A 224 8.79 30.16 -0.86
CA LEU A 224 8.90 28.70 -0.78
C LEU A 224 8.71 28.25 0.66
N VAL A 225 7.78 27.31 0.85
CA VAL A 225 7.57 26.63 2.12
C VAL A 225 8.04 25.18 1.95
N ILE A 226 8.95 24.76 2.81
CA ILE A 226 9.55 23.43 2.73
C ILE A 226 9.14 22.69 4.00
N LEU A 227 8.40 21.61 3.81
CA LEU A 227 8.05 20.64 4.84
C LEU A 227 8.64 19.28 4.41
N GLY A 228 9.09 18.49 5.37
CA GLY A 228 9.62 17.15 5.09
C GLY A 228 10.63 16.74 6.16
N GLU A 229 10.65 15.45 6.46
CA GLU A 229 11.61 14.78 7.34
C GLU A 229 12.72 14.12 6.53
#